data_f6f9c330a9981d1a96011feee4e6589d
#
_entry.id   f6f9c330a9981d1a96011feee4e6589d
#
_cell.length_a   1.000
_cell.length_b   1.000
_cell.length_c   1.000
_cell.angle_alpha   90.00
_cell.angle_beta   90.00
_cell.angle_gamma   90.00
#
_symmetry.space_group_name_H-M   'P 1'
#
loop_
_entity.id
_entity.type
_entity.pdbx_description
1 polymer ?
#
loop_
_entity_poly.entity_id
_entity_poly.type
_entity_poly.pdbx_seq_one_letter_code
_entity_poly.pdbx_strand_id
1 'polypeptide(L)'
;MPNTAGIDEVGRGSLAGPIFAAVAVFDSFREDCPVPDIKDSKLYADESHRERAFRALLLCPELLGFAWGEVDNTVIDQKGINWANQEVFQLALRTVQVPIDYLIVDGKMPVERWPRAQDVKPKADRDHWQVGAASVIAKVLRDRLMHDWAKVYPAYSWETNKGYGSMRHQQGLLQAGLSPLHRRSFCRKWMAGEPAGNF
;
A
#
# COMPACT_ATOMS: atom_id res chain seq x y z
N MET A 1 0.11 19.57 21.45
CA MET A 1 0.20 19.93 20.02
C MET A 1 -0.66 18.98 19.23
N PRO A 2 -1.18 19.33 18.05
CA PRO A 2 -2.05 18.43 17.28
C PRO A 2 -1.25 17.26 16.71
N ASN A 3 -1.79 16.03 16.83
CA ASN A 3 -1.21 14.86 16.21
C ASN A 3 -1.47 14.91 14.70
N THR A 4 -0.40 14.87 13.91
CA THR A 4 -0.47 14.87 12.46
C THR A 4 -0.17 13.48 11.92
N ALA A 5 -1.00 13.00 10.99
CA ALA A 5 -0.82 11.70 10.36
C ALA A 5 -0.65 11.84 8.84
N GLY A 6 0.20 10.98 8.28
CA GLY A 6 0.24 10.70 6.85
C GLY A 6 -0.40 9.36 6.53
N ILE A 7 -1.05 9.25 5.37
CA ILE A 7 -1.62 8.01 4.86
C ILE A 7 -1.31 7.83 3.38
N ASP A 8 -0.93 6.61 2.98
CA ASP A 8 -0.62 6.24 1.60
C ASP A 8 -1.02 4.79 1.31
N GLU A 9 -1.26 4.47 0.03
CA GLU A 9 -1.58 3.13 -0.43
C GLU A 9 -0.48 2.52 -1.30
N VAL A 10 -0.44 1.19 -1.34
CA VAL A 10 0.43 0.41 -2.21
C VAL A 10 -0.31 -0.79 -2.83
N GLY A 11 0.07 -1.14 -4.04
CA GLY A 11 -0.51 -2.30 -4.72
C GLY A 11 -1.78 -2.01 -5.50
N ARG A 12 -2.19 -0.75 -5.69
CA ARG A 12 -3.37 -0.38 -6.46
C ARG A 12 -3.38 -0.96 -7.88
N GLY A 13 -2.26 -0.88 -8.60
CA GLY A 13 -2.11 -1.36 -9.98
C GLY A 13 -1.56 -2.78 -10.13
N SER A 14 -1.49 -3.58 -9.07
CA SER A 14 -0.97 -4.95 -9.13
C SER A 14 -1.98 -5.89 -9.77
N LEU A 15 -1.49 -6.89 -10.53
CA LEU A 15 -2.30 -7.97 -11.09
C LEU A 15 -2.66 -9.04 -10.06
N ALA A 16 -1.88 -9.13 -8.97
CA ALA A 16 -2.09 -10.11 -7.91
C ALA A 16 -1.88 -9.50 -6.52
N GLY A 17 -2.50 -10.10 -5.52
CA GLY A 17 -2.42 -9.72 -4.13
C GLY A 17 -3.31 -8.55 -3.75
N PRO A 18 -3.39 -8.23 -2.45
CA PRO A 18 -4.24 -7.18 -1.91
C PRO A 18 -3.72 -5.78 -2.25
N ILE A 19 -4.59 -4.79 -2.09
CA ILE A 19 -4.19 -3.40 -1.87
C ILE A 19 -3.94 -3.21 -0.38
N PHE A 20 -2.88 -2.48 -0.03
CA PHE A 20 -2.54 -2.07 1.34
C PHE A 20 -2.60 -0.56 1.48
N ALA A 21 -2.92 -0.09 2.66
CA ALA A 21 -2.62 1.28 3.07
C ALA A 21 -2.04 1.27 4.48
N ALA A 22 -1.21 2.27 4.78
CA ALA A 22 -0.75 2.52 6.14
C ALA A 22 -0.99 3.96 6.52
N VAL A 23 -1.22 4.18 7.81
CA VAL A 23 -1.24 5.49 8.47
C VAL A 23 -0.11 5.54 9.50
N ALA A 24 0.61 6.65 9.52
CA ALA A 24 1.67 6.92 10.50
C ALA A 24 1.34 8.24 11.23
N VAL A 25 1.28 8.21 12.56
CA VAL A 25 0.87 9.32 13.42
C VAL A 25 2.05 9.84 14.21
N PHE A 26 2.25 11.15 14.19
CA PHE A 26 3.34 11.84 14.87
C PHE A 26 2.82 12.89 15.84
N ASP A 27 3.60 13.17 16.88
CA ASP A 27 3.22 14.01 18.03
C ASP A 27 3.09 15.51 17.71
N SER A 28 3.64 15.95 16.59
CA SER A 28 3.58 17.35 16.17
C SER A 28 3.75 17.50 14.67
N PHE A 29 3.26 18.62 14.14
CA PHE A 29 3.63 19.04 12.80
C PHE A 29 5.06 19.60 12.82
N ARG A 30 5.99 18.89 12.18
CA ARG A 30 7.39 19.32 12.04
C ARG A 30 7.67 19.54 10.55
N GLU A 31 8.46 20.57 10.26
CA GLU A 31 8.94 20.81 8.90
C GLU A 31 9.94 19.72 8.48
N ASP A 32 10.83 19.32 9.41
CA ASP A 32 11.86 18.34 9.17
C ASP A 32 11.46 16.94 9.63
N CYS A 33 11.80 15.94 8.83
CA CYS A 33 11.63 14.54 9.17
C CYS A 33 12.58 14.13 10.31
N PRO A 34 12.06 13.54 11.40
CA PRO A 34 12.92 13.07 12.51
C PRO A 34 13.73 11.82 12.15
N VAL A 35 13.35 11.10 11.10
CA VAL A 35 14.06 9.91 10.61
C VAL A 35 14.78 10.27 9.33
N PRO A 36 16.12 10.17 9.28
CA PRO A 36 16.90 10.42 8.08
C PRO A 36 16.41 9.55 6.90
N ASP A 37 16.49 10.10 5.71
CA ASP A 37 16.17 9.41 4.44
C ASP A 37 14.71 8.92 4.27
N ILE A 38 13.75 9.38 5.08
CA ILE A 38 12.34 9.14 4.78
C ILE A 38 11.93 9.94 3.54
N LYS A 39 11.48 9.21 2.54
CA LYS A 39 11.03 9.75 1.25
C LYS A 39 10.03 8.80 0.60
N ASP A 40 9.51 9.15 -0.57
CA ASP A 40 8.72 8.26 -1.42
C ASP A 40 9.39 6.87 -1.49
N SER A 41 8.64 5.83 -1.10
CA SER A 41 9.13 4.45 -1.01
C SER A 41 9.68 3.92 -2.34
N LYS A 42 9.32 4.52 -3.47
CA LYS A 42 9.78 4.19 -4.82
C LYS A 42 11.17 4.78 -5.14
N LEU A 43 11.62 5.78 -4.37
CA LEU A 43 12.92 6.44 -4.56
C LEU A 43 14.09 5.73 -3.85
N TYR A 44 13.81 4.67 -3.10
CA TYR A 44 14.88 3.87 -2.51
C TYR A 44 15.55 2.99 -3.58
N ALA A 45 16.87 2.91 -3.51
CA ALA A 45 17.67 2.15 -4.47
C ALA A 45 17.27 0.67 -4.51
N ASP A 46 16.96 0.09 -3.35
CA ASP A 46 16.59 -1.31 -3.20
C ASP A 46 15.71 -1.57 -1.97
N GLU A 47 15.32 -2.82 -1.80
CA GLU A 47 14.47 -3.27 -0.70
C GLU A 47 15.16 -3.16 0.67
N SER A 48 16.48 -3.35 0.72
CA SER A 48 17.24 -3.29 1.97
C SER A 48 17.26 -1.87 2.57
N HIS A 49 17.27 -0.86 1.72
CA HIS A 49 17.16 0.54 2.16
C HIS A 49 15.78 0.84 2.74
N ARG A 50 14.70 0.35 2.11
CA ARG A 50 13.33 0.49 2.64
C ARG A 50 13.17 -0.21 3.99
N GLU A 51 13.73 -1.42 4.14
CA GLU A 51 13.73 -2.14 5.40
C GLU A 51 14.47 -1.40 6.50
N ARG A 52 15.62 -0.76 6.21
CA ARG A 52 16.33 0.08 7.19
C ARG A 52 15.50 1.30 7.58
N ALA A 53 14.90 1.99 6.62
CA ALA A 53 14.02 3.12 6.89
C ALA A 53 12.82 2.72 7.75
N PHE A 54 12.18 1.59 7.45
CA PHE A 54 11.10 1.04 8.26
C PHE A 54 11.53 0.75 9.70
N ARG A 55 12.69 0.11 9.90
CA ARG A 55 13.22 -0.14 11.24
C ARG A 55 13.55 1.16 12.00
N ALA A 56 14.11 2.15 11.30
CA ALA A 56 14.39 3.45 11.89
C ALA A 56 13.10 4.18 12.31
N LEU A 57 12.03 4.07 11.52
CA LEU A 57 10.70 4.59 11.89
C LEU A 57 10.17 3.94 13.17
N LEU A 58 10.31 2.62 13.33
CA LEU A 58 9.83 1.91 14.52
C LEU A 58 10.61 2.31 15.80
N LEU A 59 11.80 2.87 15.65
CA LEU A 59 12.63 3.36 16.77
C LEU A 59 12.51 4.88 16.98
N CYS A 60 11.74 5.57 16.13
CA CYS A 60 11.58 7.01 16.21
C CYS A 60 10.62 7.40 17.34
N PRO A 61 11.08 8.17 18.36
CA PRO A 61 10.24 8.56 19.49
C PRO A 61 9.03 9.42 19.11
N GLU A 62 9.13 10.15 18.01
CA GLU A 62 8.06 11.01 17.50
C GLU A 62 6.96 10.22 16.78
N LEU A 63 7.19 8.96 16.39
CA LEU A 63 6.16 8.07 15.87
C LEU A 63 5.30 7.56 17.02
N LEU A 64 4.16 8.19 17.25
CA LEU A 64 3.23 7.83 18.32
C LEU A 64 2.53 6.50 18.05
N GLY A 65 2.32 6.18 16.79
CA GLY A 65 1.71 4.93 16.37
C GLY A 65 1.54 4.85 14.86
N PHE A 66 1.32 3.63 14.39
CA PHE A 66 0.95 3.35 13.02
C PHE A 66 -0.03 2.20 12.96
N ALA A 67 -0.77 2.11 11.86
CA ALA A 67 -1.60 0.97 11.54
C ALA A 67 -1.65 0.77 10.02
N TRP A 68 -2.13 -0.38 9.61
CA TRP A 68 -2.38 -0.68 8.21
C TRP A 68 -3.72 -1.37 8.03
N GLY A 69 -4.22 -1.30 6.81
CA GLY A 69 -5.36 -2.06 6.34
C GLY A 69 -5.00 -2.81 5.05
N GLU A 70 -5.76 -3.85 4.76
CA GLU A 70 -5.66 -4.57 3.49
C GLU A 70 -7.05 -4.91 2.96
N VAL A 71 -7.19 -4.92 1.63
CA VAL A 71 -8.37 -5.42 0.93
C VAL A 71 -7.89 -6.43 -0.10
N ASP A 72 -8.38 -7.65 -0.01
CA ASP A 72 -7.93 -8.77 -0.83
C ASP A 72 -8.37 -8.67 -2.31
N ASN A 73 -7.79 -9.51 -3.13
CA ASN A 73 -8.05 -9.53 -4.57
C ASN A 73 -9.50 -9.91 -4.91
N THR A 74 -10.17 -10.73 -4.11
CA THR A 74 -11.54 -11.17 -4.38
C THR A 74 -12.53 -10.04 -4.13
N VAL A 75 -12.33 -9.27 -3.07
CA VAL A 75 -13.11 -8.05 -2.79
C VAL A 75 -12.84 -6.95 -3.83
N ILE A 76 -11.58 -6.81 -4.27
CA ILE A 76 -11.24 -5.87 -5.36
C ILE A 76 -12.00 -6.23 -6.65
N ASP A 77 -12.08 -7.51 -6.99
CA ASP A 77 -12.81 -7.98 -8.16
C ASP A 77 -14.32 -7.74 -8.07
N GLN A 78 -14.89 -7.87 -6.86
CA GLN A 78 -16.32 -7.67 -6.61
C GLN A 78 -16.73 -6.20 -6.53
N LYS A 79 -15.93 -5.36 -5.85
CA LYS A 79 -16.30 -3.97 -5.51
C LYS A 79 -15.58 -2.93 -6.37
N GLY A 80 -14.52 -3.32 -7.05
CA GLY A 80 -13.68 -2.45 -7.85
C GLY A 80 -12.59 -1.74 -7.03
N ILE A 81 -11.53 -1.34 -7.74
CA ILE A 81 -10.32 -0.79 -7.12
C ILE A 81 -10.54 0.58 -6.46
N ASN A 82 -11.47 1.38 -6.95
CA ASN A 82 -11.73 2.68 -6.34
C ASN A 82 -12.40 2.54 -4.97
N TRP A 83 -13.36 1.62 -4.87
CA TRP A 83 -13.97 1.26 -3.58
C TRP A 83 -12.92 0.68 -2.62
N ALA A 84 -12.12 -0.27 -3.10
CA ALA A 84 -11.08 -0.91 -2.29
C ALA A 84 -10.04 0.09 -1.77
N ASN A 85 -9.71 1.13 -2.56
CA ASN A 85 -8.81 2.20 -2.14
C ASN A 85 -9.39 3.04 -0.99
N GLN A 86 -10.68 3.35 -1.02
CA GLN A 86 -11.35 4.04 0.08
C GLN A 86 -11.44 3.15 1.33
N GLU A 87 -11.83 1.89 1.15
CA GLU A 87 -11.97 0.95 2.27
C GLU A 87 -10.63 0.67 2.96
N VAL A 88 -9.53 0.50 2.21
CA VAL A 88 -8.21 0.24 2.81
C VAL A 88 -7.71 1.42 3.65
N PHE A 89 -7.98 2.66 3.24
CA PHE A 89 -7.71 3.84 4.05
C PHE A 89 -8.53 3.84 5.34
N GLN A 90 -9.82 3.54 5.24
CA GLN A 90 -10.68 3.48 6.41
C GLN A 90 -10.28 2.36 7.38
N LEU A 91 -9.87 1.20 6.88
CA LEU A 91 -9.36 0.09 7.71
C LEU A 91 -8.13 0.52 8.49
N ALA A 92 -7.14 1.14 7.85
CA ALA A 92 -5.94 1.64 8.52
C ALA A 92 -6.30 2.67 9.61
N LEU A 93 -7.19 3.63 9.28
CA LEU A 93 -7.59 4.69 10.21
C LEU A 93 -8.44 4.19 11.38
N ARG A 94 -9.24 3.14 11.22
CA ARG A 94 -10.01 2.53 12.32
C ARG A 94 -9.13 1.71 13.25
N THR A 95 -8.02 1.18 12.75
CA THR A 95 -7.13 0.27 13.49
C THR A 95 -6.10 1.03 14.32
N VAL A 96 -5.71 2.25 13.92
CA VAL A 96 -4.76 3.05 14.69
C VAL A 96 -5.35 3.49 16.02
N GLN A 97 -4.59 3.27 17.11
CA GLN A 97 -5.04 3.54 18.46
C GLN A 97 -4.72 4.96 18.96
N VAL A 98 -4.03 5.75 18.13
CA VAL A 98 -3.60 7.11 18.47
C VAL A 98 -4.57 8.12 17.87
N PRO A 99 -5.04 9.13 18.61
CA PRO A 99 -5.87 10.21 18.07
C PRO A 99 -5.14 10.95 16.94
N ILE A 100 -5.85 11.25 15.88
CA ILE A 100 -5.35 12.04 14.75
C ILE A 100 -6.12 13.35 14.69
N ASP A 101 -5.44 14.49 14.75
CA ASP A 101 -6.07 15.79 14.65
C ASP A 101 -6.05 16.34 13.22
N TYR A 102 -4.99 16.02 12.48
CA TYR A 102 -4.82 16.43 11.09
C TYR A 102 -4.28 15.28 10.23
N LEU A 103 -4.92 15.02 9.08
CA LEU A 103 -4.57 13.93 8.18
C LEU A 103 -4.05 14.48 6.84
N ILE A 104 -2.89 14.00 6.40
CA ILE A 104 -2.34 14.27 5.07
C ILE A 104 -2.48 13.00 4.23
N VAL A 105 -3.19 13.10 3.10
CA VAL A 105 -3.56 11.96 2.25
C VAL A 105 -2.78 12.04 0.94
N ASP A 106 -2.06 10.96 0.58
CA ASP A 106 -1.59 10.84 -0.80
C ASP A 106 -2.75 10.48 -1.73
N GLY A 107 -2.87 11.22 -2.83
CA GLY A 107 -3.88 10.93 -3.83
C GLY A 107 -4.65 12.15 -4.31
N LYS A 108 -5.79 11.87 -4.97
CA LYS A 108 -6.66 12.88 -5.58
C LYS A 108 -8.03 13.00 -4.90
N MET A 109 -8.35 12.09 -4.00
CA MET A 109 -9.65 11.98 -3.35
C MET A 109 -9.48 12.01 -1.84
N PRO A 110 -10.33 12.74 -1.12
CA PRO A 110 -10.35 12.70 0.33
C PRO A 110 -10.74 11.31 0.82
N VAL A 111 -10.32 10.98 2.05
CA VAL A 111 -10.84 9.79 2.73
C VAL A 111 -12.29 10.07 3.11
N GLU A 112 -13.19 9.26 2.58
CA GLU A 112 -14.62 9.39 2.85
C GLU A 112 -14.92 9.20 4.34
N ARG A 113 -15.92 9.94 4.85
CA ARG A 113 -16.38 9.85 6.24
C ARG A 113 -15.30 10.12 7.30
N TRP A 114 -14.17 10.72 6.91
CA TRP A 114 -13.19 11.18 7.88
C TRP A 114 -13.71 12.42 8.61
N PRO A 115 -13.83 12.41 9.96
CA PRO A 115 -14.57 13.44 10.68
C PRO A 115 -13.74 14.69 11.01
N ARG A 116 -12.46 14.72 10.67
CA ARG A 116 -11.53 15.79 11.01
C ARG A 116 -10.91 16.42 9.77
N ALA A 117 -10.08 17.45 9.97
CA ALA A 117 -9.37 18.12 8.89
C ALA A 117 -8.46 17.15 8.13
N GLN A 118 -8.48 17.23 6.81
CA GLN A 118 -7.59 16.48 5.94
C GLN A 118 -7.10 17.37 4.78
N ASP A 119 -5.87 17.15 4.38
CA ASP A 119 -5.24 17.76 3.20
C ASP A 119 -4.94 16.65 2.18
N VAL A 120 -5.42 16.81 0.97
CA VAL A 120 -5.29 15.81 -0.09
C VAL A 120 -4.37 16.33 -1.17
N LYS A 121 -3.25 15.68 -1.36
CA LYS A 121 -2.24 16.10 -2.34
C LYS A 121 -1.75 14.92 -3.17
N PRO A 122 -1.80 15.02 -4.50
CA PRO A 122 -1.15 14.03 -5.35
C PRO A 122 0.35 14.03 -5.13
N LYS A 123 0.93 12.86 -4.88
CA LYS A 123 2.37 12.67 -4.57
C LYS A 123 2.81 13.35 -3.27
N ALA A 124 1.92 13.37 -2.28
CA ALA A 124 2.21 13.93 -0.96
C ALA A 124 3.40 13.24 -0.28
N ASP A 125 3.69 11.99 -0.62
CA ASP A 125 4.85 11.22 -0.19
C ASP A 125 6.21 11.87 -0.50
N ARG A 126 6.25 12.84 -1.42
CA ARG A 126 7.47 13.60 -1.77
C ARG A 126 7.67 14.85 -0.93
N ASP A 127 6.58 15.52 -0.59
CA ASP A 127 6.58 16.84 0.02
C ASP A 127 6.23 16.79 1.52
N HIS A 128 5.61 15.71 1.96
CA HIS A 128 5.19 15.47 3.35
C HIS A 128 5.80 14.17 3.87
N TRP A 129 6.83 14.29 4.70
CA TRP A 129 7.55 13.14 5.25
C TRP A 129 6.65 12.19 6.07
N GLN A 130 5.56 12.69 6.67
CA GLN A 130 4.57 11.85 7.37
C GLN A 130 3.90 10.86 6.39
N VAL A 131 3.61 11.32 5.17
CA VAL A 131 3.08 10.47 4.10
C VAL A 131 4.18 9.55 3.57
N GLY A 132 5.41 10.05 3.43
CA GLY A 132 6.58 9.21 3.11
C GLY A 132 6.78 8.07 4.12
N ALA A 133 6.61 8.33 5.42
CA ALA A 133 6.65 7.30 6.46
C ALA A 133 5.55 6.24 6.26
N ALA A 134 4.30 6.67 6.02
CA ALA A 134 3.19 5.77 5.72
C ALA A 134 3.46 4.93 4.46
N SER A 135 4.00 5.55 3.40
CA SER A 135 4.41 4.89 2.16
C SER A 135 5.42 3.77 2.41
N VAL A 136 6.46 4.04 3.21
CA VAL A 136 7.47 3.04 3.60
C VAL A 136 6.82 1.88 4.36
N ILE A 137 5.98 2.17 5.35
CA ILE A 137 5.30 1.13 6.15
C ILE A 137 4.43 0.25 5.25
N ALA A 138 3.55 0.84 4.45
CA ALA A 138 2.67 0.10 3.54
C ALA A 138 3.47 -0.77 2.56
N LYS A 139 4.53 -0.20 1.98
CA LYS A 139 5.37 -0.88 0.99
C LYS A 139 6.12 -2.07 1.60
N VAL A 140 6.74 -1.89 2.75
CA VAL A 140 7.50 -2.98 3.41
C VAL A 140 6.57 -4.13 3.79
N LEU A 141 5.43 -3.83 4.41
CA LEU A 141 4.49 -4.87 4.86
C LEU A 141 3.93 -5.66 3.67
N ARG A 142 3.51 -4.97 2.61
CA ARG A 142 3.00 -5.64 1.42
C ARG A 142 4.08 -6.43 0.68
N ASP A 143 5.29 -5.91 0.56
CA ASP A 143 6.39 -6.61 -0.12
C ASP A 143 6.75 -7.91 0.60
N ARG A 144 6.78 -7.92 1.94
CA ARG A 144 6.99 -9.14 2.74
C ARG A 144 5.92 -10.20 2.46
N LEU A 145 4.64 -9.80 2.44
CA LEU A 145 3.54 -10.70 2.10
C LEU A 145 3.71 -11.30 0.69
N MET A 146 4.07 -10.46 -0.29
CA MET A 146 4.29 -10.93 -1.67
C MET A 146 5.51 -11.87 -1.78
N HIS A 147 6.54 -11.66 -0.97
CA HIS A 147 7.68 -12.60 -0.85
C HIS A 147 7.25 -13.96 -0.32
N ASP A 148 6.42 -14.00 0.71
CA ASP A 148 5.95 -15.27 1.28
C ASP A 148 5.08 -16.02 0.27
N TRP A 149 4.21 -15.34 -0.44
CA TRP A 149 3.41 -15.95 -1.51
C TRP A 149 4.23 -16.38 -2.73
N ALA A 150 5.34 -15.74 -3.03
CA ALA A 150 6.25 -16.17 -4.08
C ALA A 150 6.80 -17.59 -3.85
N LYS A 151 7.00 -17.99 -2.59
CA LYS A 151 7.43 -19.35 -2.22
C LYS A 151 6.36 -20.40 -2.57
N VAL A 152 5.08 -20.02 -2.48
CA VAL A 152 3.93 -20.90 -2.80
C VAL A 152 3.61 -20.87 -4.30
N TYR A 153 3.84 -19.74 -4.94
CA TYR A 153 3.50 -19.51 -6.36
C TYR A 153 4.72 -19.02 -7.16
N PRO A 154 5.77 -19.87 -7.32
CA PRO A 154 7.05 -19.44 -7.90
C PRO A 154 6.98 -19.06 -9.39
N ALA A 155 5.92 -19.49 -10.10
CA ALA A 155 5.76 -19.22 -11.52
C ALA A 155 5.65 -17.73 -11.87
N TYR A 156 5.29 -16.85 -10.90
CA TYR A 156 4.95 -15.45 -11.19
C TYR A 156 6.03 -14.45 -10.81
N SER A 157 7.15 -14.91 -10.22
CA SER A 157 8.28 -14.06 -9.78
C SER A 157 7.87 -12.90 -8.85
N TRP A 158 6.93 -13.16 -7.93
CA TRP A 158 6.41 -12.14 -7.01
C TRP A 158 7.47 -11.67 -6.00
N GLU A 159 8.52 -12.42 -5.77
CA GLU A 159 9.68 -12.02 -4.98
C GLU A 159 10.36 -10.77 -5.55
N THR A 160 10.23 -10.53 -6.86
CA THR A 160 10.81 -9.35 -7.52
C THR A 160 9.75 -8.33 -7.90
N ASN A 161 8.67 -8.74 -8.57
CA ASN A 161 7.67 -7.84 -9.12
C ASN A 161 6.53 -7.48 -8.17
N LYS A 162 6.45 -8.10 -7.00
CA LYS A 162 5.43 -7.82 -5.96
C LYS A 162 3.97 -7.84 -6.49
N GLY A 163 3.71 -8.68 -7.48
CA GLY A 163 2.41 -8.81 -8.13
C GLY A 163 2.12 -7.81 -9.25
N TYR A 164 3.03 -6.88 -9.55
CA TYR A 164 2.87 -5.98 -10.69
C TYR A 164 3.13 -6.70 -12.01
N GLY A 165 2.51 -6.20 -13.10
CA GLY A 165 2.50 -6.82 -14.43
C GLY A 165 3.82 -6.72 -15.20
N SER A 166 4.94 -7.11 -14.59
CA SER A 166 6.24 -7.23 -15.26
C SER A 166 6.21 -8.31 -16.34
N MET A 167 7.20 -8.30 -17.24
CA MET A 167 7.33 -9.35 -18.28
C MET A 167 7.36 -10.75 -17.67
N ARG A 168 8.13 -10.97 -16.60
CA ARG A 168 8.20 -12.27 -15.91
C ARG A 168 6.85 -12.70 -15.35
N HIS A 169 6.10 -11.78 -14.75
CA HIS A 169 4.75 -12.06 -14.26
C HIS A 169 3.81 -12.45 -15.41
N GLN A 170 3.85 -11.71 -16.51
CA GLN A 170 3.03 -12.01 -17.69
C GLN A 170 3.39 -13.38 -18.31
N GLN A 171 4.68 -13.72 -18.38
CA GLN A 171 5.13 -15.06 -18.80
C GLN A 171 4.59 -16.16 -17.87
N GLY A 172 4.64 -15.94 -16.55
CA GLY A 172 4.05 -16.86 -15.58
C GLY A 172 2.55 -17.06 -15.80
N LEU A 173 1.81 -15.99 -16.10
CA LEU A 173 0.38 -16.07 -16.43
C LEU A 173 0.11 -16.89 -17.70
N LEU A 174 0.94 -16.76 -18.72
CA LEU A 174 0.80 -17.55 -19.97
C LEU A 174 1.12 -19.04 -19.74
N GLN A 175 2.04 -19.35 -18.85
CA GLN A 175 2.49 -20.72 -18.60
C GLN A 175 1.66 -21.48 -17.56
N ALA A 176 1.30 -20.82 -16.47
CA ALA A 176 0.65 -21.44 -15.30
C ALA A 176 -0.81 -20.98 -15.10
N GLY A 177 -1.32 -20.05 -15.93
CA GLY A 177 -2.66 -19.50 -15.75
C GLY A 177 -2.75 -18.54 -14.57
N LEU A 178 -3.95 -18.36 -14.03
CA LEU A 178 -4.21 -17.51 -12.84
C LEU A 178 -4.12 -18.34 -11.57
N SER A 179 -3.43 -17.84 -10.56
CA SER A 179 -3.54 -18.35 -9.20
C SER A 179 -4.77 -17.75 -8.49
N PRO A 180 -5.19 -18.30 -7.33
CA PRO A 180 -6.27 -17.72 -6.51
C PRO A 180 -6.02 -16.29 -6.03
N LEU A 181 -4.78 -15.82 -6.05
CA LEU A 181 -4.39 -14.48 -5.60
C LEU A 181 -4.42 -13.42 -6.72
N HIS A 182 -4.68 -13.82 -7.97
CA HIS A 182 -4.80 -12.86 -9.07
C HIS A 182 -6.13 -12.10 -9.01
N ARG A 183 -6.06 -10.84 -9.39
CA ARG A 183 -7.25 -9.99 -9.62
C ARG A 183 -7.79 -10.30 -11.01
N ARG A 184 -8.80 -11.15 -11.09
CA ARG A 184 -9.37 -11.60 -12.38
C ARG A 184 -9.80 -10.43 -13.25
N SER A 185 -10.40 -9.40 -12.66
CA SER A 185 -10.80 -8.17 -13.36
C SER A 185 -9.62 -7.43 -14.04
N PHE A 186 -8.39 -7.56 -13.49
CA PHE A 186 -7.17 -6.94 -14.05
C PHE A 186 -6.47 -7.87 -15.06
N CYS A 187 -6.79 -9.16 -15.01
CA CYS A 187 -6.11 -10.20 -15.79
C CYS A 187 -6.91 -10.68 -17.01
N ARG A 188 -7.98 -10.00 -17.41
CA ARG A 188 -8.91 -10.43 -18.48
C ARG A 188 -8.22 -10.84 -19.78
N LYS A 189 -7.16 -10.16 -20.18
CA LYS A 189 -6.42 -10.46 -21.42
C LYS A 189 -5.68 -11.81 -21.40
N TRP A 190 -5.45 -12.39 -20.21
CA TRP A 190 -4.82 -13.71 -20.04
C TRP A 190 -5.83 -14.83 -19.76
N MET A 191 -7.11 -14.49 -19.69
CA MET A 191 -8.22 -15.42 -19.47
C MET A 191 -8.87 -15.89 -20.80
N ALA A 192 -8.28 -15.55 -21.96
CA ALA A 192 -8.79 -15.95 -23.26
C ALA A 192 -8.78 -17.48 -23.39
N GLY A 193 -9.95 -18.13 -23.21
CA GLY A 193 -10.14 -19.60 -23.18
C GLY A 193 -10.97 -20.09 -21.99
N GLU A 194 -11.15 -19.30 -20.94
CA GLU A 194 -12.14 -19.62 -19.90
C GLU A 194 -13.55 -19.18 -20.35
N PRO A 195 -14.59 -20.03 -20.21
CA PRO A 195 -15.96 -19.60 -20.47
C PRO A 195 -16.32 -18.44 -19.53
N ALA A 196 -17.03 -17.44 -20.05
CA ALA A 196 -17.51 -16.30 -19.27
C ALA A 196 -18.35 -16.83 -18.09
N GLY A 197 -17.71 -17.05 -16.95
CA GLY A 197 -18.39 -17.38 -15.71
C GLY A 197 -19.16 -16.16 -15.23
N ASN A 198 -20.41 -16.34 -14.86
CA ASN A 198 -21.25 -15.32 -14.26
C ASN A 198 -20.54 -14.73 -13.03
N PHE A 199 -20.19 -13.45 -13.10
CA PHE A 199 -19.70 -12.64 -12.00
C PHE A 199 -20.80 -11.67 -11.56
#